data_002f0fa650aa9853aaf1d64aabacaf41
#
_entry.id   002f0fa650aa9853aaf1d64aabacaf41
#
_cell.length_a   1.000
_cell.length_b   1.000
_cell.length_c   1.000
_cell.angle_alpha   90.00
_cell.angle_beta   90.00
_cell.angle_gamma   90.00
#
_symmetry.space_group_name_H-M   'P 1'
#
loop_
_entity.id
_entity.type
_entity.pdbx_description
1 polymer ?
#
loop_
_entity_poly.entity_id
_entity_poly.type
_entity_poly.pdbx_seq_one_letter_code
_entity_poly.pdbx_strand_id
1 'polypeptide(L)'
;MVEKILANFDKVDLWKLVGATLFFFLLFSFRHQVGEKQRSLLQVDYFTQDQASDLSWQTQEHGSAVDPGQFLDYLCQQKPHYCQKIIYSGEFSSLDKFEYTSQYFTILSFLDEHKKFWLPVESALKTFIINSQKGKRRWGATASRITINLDSMGEKSEYRGVLTHEFGHIVDLGSLQGIQKNKNPDFTEFGKPKFATDDPSLEYYRFSRNSETIRKNIAQKKDFCSWYGMSNPFEDFAECHNLYLNNAHLFRQMAQESNIMKNKYNFFANLFGNAKLQDNGAKLLYAQRRPRDTTVI
;
A
#
# COMPACT_ATOMS: atom_id res chain seq x y z
N MET A 1 35.72 -39.58 35.26
CA MET A 1 34.25 -39.48 35.37
C MET A 1 33.55 -39.36 33.99
N VAL A 2 34.20 -38.85 32.98
CA VAL A 2 33.67 -38.72 31.61
C VAL A 2 33.64 -40.04 30.84
N GLU A 3 34.63 -40.94 31.09
CA GLU A 3 34.70 -42.24 30.39
C GLU A 3 33.60 -43.26 30.81
N LYS A 4 32.96 -43.10 31.97
CA LYS A 4 31.85 -43.96 32.41
C LYS A 4 30.50 -43.57 31.84
N ILE A 5 30.36 -42.38 31.25
CA ILE A 5 29.11 -41.91 30.66
C ILE A 5 28.98 -42.37 29.20
N LEU A 6 30.08 -42.60 28.52
CA LEU A 6 30.08 -43.00 27.09
C LEU A 6 29.89 -44.52 26.88
N ALA A 7 29.99 -45.35 27.94
CA ALA A 7 29.91 -46.82 27.81
C ALA A 7 28.50 -47.36 27.79
N ASN A 8 27.43 -46.57 28.04
CA ASN A 8 26.05 -47.00 28.15
C ASN A 8 25.10 -46.48 27.09
N PHE A 9 25.63 -45.95 25.98
CA PHE A 9 24.78 -45.62 24.85
C PHE A 9 24.61 -46.87 23.96
N ASP A 10 23.41 -47.46 24.01
CA ASP A 10 23.06 -48.58 23.14
C ASP A 10 23.15 -48.10 21.66
N LYS A 11 23.79 -48.89 20.79
CA LYS A 11 23.92 -48.55 19.36
C LYS A 11 22.58 -48.21 18.68
N VAL A 12 21.48 -48.72 19.23
CA VAL A 12 20.12 -48.44 18.76
C VAL A 12 19.71 -47.00 19.04
N ASP A 13 20.16 -46.41 20.15
CA ASP A 13 19.78 -45.03 20.51
C ASP A 13 20.59 -43.99 19.71
N LEU A 14 21.83 -44.34 19.36
CA LEU A 14 22.67 -43.49 18.50
C LEU A 14 22.05 -43.36 17.10
N TRP A 15 21.56 -44.48 16.53
CA TRP A 15 20.90 -44.48 15.21
C TRP A 15 19.58 -43.74 15.22
N LYS A 16 18.81 -43.79 16.30
CA LYS A 16 17.59 -43.00 16.49
C LYS A 16 17.91 -41.49 16.58
N LEU A 17 18.96 -41.13 17.29
CA LEU A 17 19.39 -39.71 17.41
C LEU A 17 19.87 -39.16 16.06
N VAL A 18 20.70 -39.92 15.33
CA VAL A 18 21.19 -39.57 14.01
C VAL A 18 20.03 -39.47 12.98
N GLY A 19 19.10 -40.43 13.03
CA GLY A 19 17.90 -40.42 12.18
C GLY A 19 16.99 -39.21 12.48
N ALA A 20 16.76 -38.90 13.76
CA ALA A 20 15.98 -37.73 14.15
C ALA A 20 16.66 -36.39 13.68
N THR A 21 17.97 -36.31 13.87
CA THR A 21 18.73 -35.10 13.45
C THR A 21 18.74 -34.93 11.93
N LEU A 22 18.92 -36.02 11.17
CA LEU A 22 18.83 -36.02 9.71
C LEU A 22 17.42 -35.67 9.22
N PHE A 23 16.39 -36.19 9.87
CA PHE A 23 14.98 -35.88 9.55
C PHE A 23 14.67 -34.40 9.81
N PHE A 24 15.11 -33.85 10.94
CA PHE A 24 14.97 -32.42 11.23
C PHE A 24 15.76 -31.55 10.24
N PHE A 25 16.96 -31.96 9.84
CA PHE A 25 17.77 -31.24 8.85
C PHE A 25 17.10 -31.28 7.47
N LEU A 26 16.56 -32.41 7.06
CA LEU A 26 15.81 -32.54 5.80
C LEU A 26 14.51 -31.72 5.83
N LEU A 27 13.76 -31.75 6.92
CA LEU A 27 12.56 -30.92 7.07
C LEU A 27 12.89 -29.41 7.09
N PHE A 28 13.99 -29.04 7.73
CA PHE A 28 14.43 -27.63 7.77
C PHE A 28 14.93 -27.17 6.41
N SER A 29 15.70 -28.00 5.71
CA SER A 29 16.17 -27.73 4.34
C SER A 29 15.01 -27.68 3.35
N PHE A 30 14.02 -28.58 3.49
CA PHE A 30 12.83 -28.58 2.64
C PHE A 30 11.95 -27.35 2.91
N ARG A 31 11.75 -26.98 4.18
CA ARG A 31 11.06 -25.72 4.57
C ARG A 31 11.81 -24.48 4.09
N HIS A 32 13.15 -24.49 4.16
CA HIS A 32 13.97 -23.39 3.68
C HIS A 32 13.90 -23.27 2.15
N GLN A 33 14.01 -24.38 1.41
CA GLN A 33 13.87 -24.38 -0.06
C GLN A 33 12.46 -24.01 -0.52
N VAL A 34 11.41 -24.50 0.16
CA VAL A 34 10.03 -24.11 -0.15
C VAL A 34 9.80 -22.64 0.23
N GLY A 35 10.35 -22.18 1.35
CA GLY A 35 10.31 -20.78 1.76
C GLY A 35 11.07 -19.84 0.85
N GLU A 36 12.24 -20.24 0.33
CA GLU A 36 12.99 -19.47 -0.66
C GLU A 36 12.32 -19.49 -2.03
N LYS A 37 11.79 -20.63 -2.46
CA LYS A 37 11.04 -20.73 -3.73
C LYS A 37 9.74 -19.92 -3.68
N GLN A 38 9.03 -19.92 -2.54
CA GLN A 38 7.88 -19.02 -2.32
C GLN A 38 8.31 -17.55 -2.17
N ARG A 39 9.43 -17.26 -1.50
CA ARG A 39 9.98 -15.89 -1.45
C ARG A 39 10.48 -15.40 -2.79
N SER A 40 11.09 -16.25 -3.62
CA SER A 40 11.51 -15.85 -4.97
C SER A 40 10.33 -15.64 -5.91
N LEU A 41 9.23 -16.37 -5.73
CA LEU A 41 7.97 -16.13 -6.44
C LEU A 41 7.23 -14.88 -5.93
N LEU A 42 7.46 -14.50 -4.65
CA LEU A 42 6.91 -13.28 -4.03
C LEU A 42 7.86 -12.08 -4.11
N GLN A 43 9.17 -12.31 -4.33
CA GLN A 43 10.18 -11.31 -4.65
C GLN A 43 10.30 -11.05 -6.16
N VAL A 44 9.22 -11.27 -6.89
CA VAL A 44 9.07 -10.56 -8.15
C VAL A 44 9.08 -9.08 -7.77
N ASP A 45 10.12 -8.38 -8.20
CA ASP A 45 10.31 -6.95 -7.95
C ASP A 45 9.23 -6.18 -8.72
N TYR A 46 7.98 -6.20 -8.19
CA TYR A 46 6.85 -5.46 -8.73
C TYR A 46 7.07 -3.93 -8.72
N PHE A 47 8.26 -3.51 -8.28
CA PHE A 47 8.54 -2.13 -7.89
C PHE A 47 9.36 -1.34 -8.90
N THR A 48 9.82 -1.93 -9.98
CA THR A 48 10.48 -1.15 -11.02
C THR A 48 9.48 -0.80 -12.11
N GLN A 49 9.29 0.48 -12.30
CA GLN A 49 8.31 1.08 -13.20
C GLN A 49 8.44 0.60 -14.68
N ASP A 50 9.61 0.11 -15.06
CA ASP A 50 9.89 -0.41 -16.41
C ASP A 50 9.60 -1.91 -16.58
N GLN A 51 9.33 -2.63 -15.50
CA GLN A 51 9.21 -4.09 -15.52
C GLN A 51 7.77 -4.61 -15.45
N ALA A 52 6.80 -3.78 -15.05
CA ALA A 52 5.40 -4.18 -14.95
C ALA A 52 4.73 -4.40 -16.34
N SER A 53 5.33 -3.88 -17.41
CA SER A 53 4.81 -4.01 -18.76
C SER A 53 5.37 -5.21 -19.52
N ASP A 54 6.44 -5.86 -19.03
CA ASP A 54 7.12 -6.94 -19.74
C ASP A 54 7.20 -8.21 -18.87
N LEU A 55 6.15 -9.05 -18.98
CA LEU A 55 6.14 -10.38 -18.37
C LEU A 55 7.21 -11.32 -18.95
N SER A 56 7.86 -10.95 -20.03
CA SER A 56 8.89 -11.75 -20.70
C SER A 56 10.12 -11.98 -19.82
N TRP A 57 10.46 -11.06 -18.92
CA TRP A 57 11.59 -11.19 -18.01
C TRP A 57 11.37 -12.27 -16.93
N GLN A 58 10.13 -12.48 -16.46
CA GLN A 58 9.80 -13.52 -15.47
C GLN A 58 10.04 -14.93 -16.04
N THR A 59 9.88 -15.08 -17.36
CA THR A 59 10.05 -16.35 -18.05
C THR A 59 11.52 -16.68 -18.31
N GLN A 60 12.40 -15.69 -18.39
CA GLN A 60 13.83 -15.89 -18.66
C GLN A 60 14.63 -16.34 -17.42
N GLU A 61 14.29 -15.89 -16.21
CA GLU A 61 15.02 -16.28 -15.00
C GLU A 61 14.65 -17.68 -14.48
N HIS A 62 13.43 -18.16 -14.74
CA HIS A 62 12.93 -19.41 -14.14
C HIS A 62 12.57 -20.52 -15.14
N GLY A 63 12.81 -20.32 -16.42
CA GLY A 63 12.70 -21.37 -17.45
C GLY A 63 11.30 -21.89 -17.76
N SER A 64 10.24 -21.32 -17.18
CA SER A 64 8.86 -21.65 -17.53
C SER A 64 7.97 -20.40 -17.51
N ALA A 65 7.26 -20.16 -18.60
CA ALA A 65 6.24 -19.12 -18.67
C ALA A 65 5.14 -19.40 -17.64
N VAL A 66 5.00 -18.54 -16.64
CA VAL A 66 3.88 -18.63 -15.70
C VAL A 66 2.67 -18.00 -16.38
N ASP A 67 1.60 -18.77 -16.52
CA ASP A 67 0.32 -18.26 -17.01
C ASP A 67 -0.21 -17.19 -16.03
N PRO A 68 -0.54 -15.97 -16.49
CA PRO A 68 -1.04 -14.91 -15.62
C PRO A 68 -2.30 -15.29 -14.85
N GLY A 69 -3.17 -16.12 -15.42
CA GLY A 69 -4.36 -16.63 -14.77
C GLY A 69 -4.02 -17.55 -13.61
N GLN A 70 -3.09 -18.49 -13.81
CA GLN A 70 -2.62 -19.40 -12.74
C GLN A 70 -1.96 -18.63 -11.60
N PHE A 71 -1.19 -17.59 -11.89
CA PHE A 71 -0.57 -16.78 -10.85
C PHE A 71 -1.59 -15.94 -10.10
N LEU A 72 -2.60 -15.41 -10.77
CA LEU A 72 -3.72 -14.71 -10.11
C LEU A 72 -4.49 -15.66 -9.20
N ASP A 73 -4.80 -16.88 -9.64
CA ASP A 73 -5.44 -17.90 -8.82
C ASP A 73 -4.60 -18.23 -7.58
N TYR A 74 -3.28 -18.35 -7.73
CA TYR A 74 -2.37 -18.53 -6.61
C TYR A 74 -2.44 -17.39 -5.60
N LEU A 75 -2.39 -16.12 -6.04
CA LEU A 75 -2.53 -14.96 -5.15
C LEU A 75 -3.87 -14.99 -4.39
N CYS A 76 -4.95 -15.32 -5.10
CA CYS A 76 -6.29 -15.43 -4.52
C CYS A 76 -6.42 -16.57 -3.51
N GLN A 77 -5.71 -17.68 -3.70
CA GLN A 77 -5.63 -18.76 -2.72
C GLN A 77 -4.87 -18.34 -1.46
N GLN A 78 -3.82 -17.54 -1.58
CA GLN A 78 -3.06 -17.05 -0.43
C GLN A 78 -3.84 -16.02 0.41
N LYS A 79 -4.60 -15.14 -0.24
CA LYS A 79 -5.39 -14.08 0.42
C LYS A 79 -6.80 -13.99 -0.18
N PRO A 80 -7.67 -14.99 0.06
CA PRO A 80 -8.99 -15.07 -0.60
C PRO A 80 -9.89 -13.89 -0.27
N HIS A 81 -9.77 -13.33 0.94
CA HIS A 81 -10.55 -12.19 1.36
C HIS A 81 -10.23 -10.89 0.58
N TYR A 82 -9.04 -10.76 -0.03
CA TYR A 82 -8.74 -9.65 -0.92
C TYR A 82 -9.46 -9.82 -2.26
N CYS A 83 -9.41 -11.02 -2.84
CA CYS A 83 -10.09 -11.32 -4.08
C CYS A 83 -11.61 -11.17 -3.97
N GLN A 84 -12.20 -11.56 -2.84
CA GLN A 84 -13.64 -11.43 -2.61
C GLN A 84 -14.15 -9.99 -2.65
N LYS A 85 -13.27 -9.01 -2.47
CA LYS A 85 -13.62 -7.58 -2.50
C LYS A 85 -13.57 -6.99 -3.91
N ILE A 86 -12.89 -7.66 -4.86
CA ILE A 86 -12.66 -7.16 -6.21
C ILE A 86 -13.88 -7.44 -7.08
N ILE A 87 -14.35 -6.39 -7.76
CA ILE A 87 -15.39 -6.48 -8.79
C ILE A 87 -14.81 -5.90 -10.07
N TYR A 88 -14.73 -6.73 -11.11
CA TYR A 88 -14.40 -6.27 -12.47
C TYR A 88 -15.68 -5.91 -13.20
N SER A 89 -15.75 -4.69 -13.73
CA SER A 89 -16.90 -4.21 -14.49
C SER A 89 -16.47 -3.80 -15.89
N GLY A 90 -16.63 -4.70 -16.85
CA GLY A 90 -16.20 -4.57 -18.23
C GLY A 90 -15.43 -5.77 -18.72
N GLU A 91 -14.79 -5.64 -19.89
CA GLU A 91 -13.98 -6.69 -20.49
C GLU A 91 -12.50 -6.51 -20.14
N PHE A 92 -11.91 -7.58 -19.60
CA PHE A 92 -10.51 -7.61 -19.20
C PHE A 92 -9.86 -8.90 -19.69
N SER A 93 -8.66 -8.79 -20.23
CA SER A 93 -7.81 -9.96 -20.48
C SER A 93 -7.31 -10.55 -19.15
N SER A 94 -6.81 -11.78 -19.20
CA SER A 94 -6.17 -12.41 -18.02
C SER A 94 -4.95 -11.61 -17.55
N LEU A 95 -4.20 -11.02 -18.49
CA LEU A 95 -3.05 -10.19 -18.21
C LEU A 95 -3.44 -8.89 -17.47
N ASP A 96 -4.49 -8.21 -17.94
CA ASP A 96 -4.98 -6.98 -17.29
C ASP A 96 -5.45 -7.29 -15.86
N LYS A 97 -6.23 -8.35 -15.67
CA LYS A 97 -6.68 -8.78 -14.34
C LYS A 97 -5.51 -9.06 -13.42
N PHE A 98 -4.49 -9.77 -13.92
CA PHE A 98 -3.29 -10.06 -13.17
C PHE A 98 -2.56 -8.77 -12.77
N GLU A 99 -2.27 -7.88 -13.71
CA GLU A 99 -1.52 -6.64 -13.49
C GLU A 99 -2.20 -5.76 -12.42
N TYR A 100 -3.48 -5.46 -12.58
CA TYR A 100 -4.21 -4.59 -11.66
C TYR A 100 -4.42 -5.23 -10.29
N THR A 101 -4.69 -6.54 -10.25
CA THR A 101 -4.83 -7.26 -8.97
C THR A 101 -3.51 -7.36 -8.23
N SER A 102 -2.39 -7.57 -8.91
CA SER A 102 -1.06 -7.60 -8.29
C SER A 102 -0.72 -6.27 -7.60
N GLN A 103 -1.01 -5.14 -8.24
CA GLN A 103 -0.83 -3.83 -7.63
C GLN A 103 -1.71 -3.64 -6.40
N TYR A 104 -2.98 -4.04 -6.49
CA TYR A 104 -3.92 -4.02 -5.36
C TYR A 104 -3.40 -4.83 -4.17
N PHE A 105 -2.99 -6.07 -4.40
CA PHE A 105 -2.45 -6.95 -3.36
C PHE A 105 -1.18 -6.36 -2.71
N THR A 106 -0.29 -5.84 -3.53
CA THR A 106 0.97 -5.25 -3.06
C THR A 106 0.73 -4.09 -2.10
N ILE A 107 -0.14 -3.15 -2.50
CA ILE A 107 -0.39 -1.95 -1.70
C ILE A 107 -1.17 -2.33 -0.43
N LEU A 108 -2.19 -3.17 -0.55
CA LEU A 108 -2.97 -3.58 0.61
C LEU A 108 -2.14 -4.39 1.61
N SER A 109 -1.30 -5.32 1.15
CA SER A 109 -0.40 -6.08 2.02
C SER A 109 0.60 -5.17 2.72
N PHE A 110 1.17 -4.20 2.02
CA PHE A 110 2.07 -3.23 2.62
C PHE A 110 1.41 -2.45 3.77
N LEU A 111 0.20 -1.96 3.55
CA LEU A 111 -0.56 -1.21 4.56
C LEU A 111 -0.85 -2.08 5.79
N ASP A 112 -1.25 -3.34 5.58
CA ASP A 112 -1.52 -4.28 6.66
C ASP A 112 -0.25 -4.62 7.47
N GLU A 113 0.86 -4.87 6.79
CA GLU A 113 2.12 -5.26 7.44
C GLU A 113 2.70 -4.14 8.30
N HIS A 114 2.63 -2.90 7.82
CA HIS A 114 3.28 -1.77 8.49
C HIS A 114 2.43 -1.13 9.59
N LYS A 115 1.11 -1.27 9.51
CA LYS A 115 0.20 -0.69 10.51
C LYS A 115 -0.99 -1.58 10.82
N LYS A 116 -0.72 -2.87 10.93
CA LYS A 116 -1.72 -3.93 11.14
C LYS A 116 -2.71 -3.65 12.28
N PHE A 117 -2.28 -2.99 13.36
CA PHE A 117 -3.15 -2.67 14.50
C PHE A 117 -3.79 -1.27 14.40
N TRP A 118 -3.20 -0.36 13.62
CA TRP A 118 -3.62 1.03 13.51
C TRP A 118 -4.48 1.31 12.29
N LEU A 119 -4.13 0.64 11.20
CA LEU A 119 -4.75 0.84 9.91
C LEU A 119 -5.31 -0.48 9.40
N PRO A 120 -6.43 -0.96 9.96
CA PRO A 120 -7.06 -2.17 9.47
C PRO A 120 -7.73 -1.90 8.10
N VAL A 121 -6.93 -1.50 7.10
CA VAL A 121 -7.39 -1.18 5.75
C VAL A 121 -8.13 -2.34 5.15
N GLU A 122 -7.65 -3.56 5.42
CA GLU A 122 -8.31 -4.78 4.99
C GLU A 122 -9.74 -4.90 5.53
N SER A 123 -9.96 -4.56 6.79
CA SER A 123 -11.31 -4.59 7.39
C SER A 123 -12.16 -3.38 7.01
N ALA A 124 -11.55 -2.23 6.78
CA ALA A 124 -12.24 -1.02 6.37
C ALA A 124 -12.71 -1.11 4.91
N LEU A 125 -11.84 -1.56 3.99
CA LEU A 125 -12.19 -1.72 2.58
C LEU A 125 -13.16 -2.89 2.39
N LYS A 126 -14.38 -2.60 1.93
CA LYS A 126 -15.43 -3.60 1.66
C LYS A 126 -15.53 -3.98 0.19
N THR A 127 -15.30 -3.04 -0.71
CA THR A 127 -15.50 -3.24 -2.15
C THR A 127 -14.44 -2.48 -2.93
N PHE A 128 -13.83 -3.15 -3.90
CA PHE A 128 -12.88 -2.59 -4.84
C PHE A 128 -13.36 -2.86 -6.28
N ILE A 129 -13.71 -1.81 -7.01
CA ILE A 129 -14.28 -1.91 -8.35
C ILE A 129 -13.23 -1.44 -9.36
N ILE A 130 -12.85 -2.32 -10.27
CA ILE A 130 -12.06 -2.02 -11.45
C ILE A 130 -13.01 -1.98 -12.64
N ASN A 131 -13.12 -0.81 -13.26
CA ASN A 131 -14.09 -0.56 -14.33
C ASN A 131 -13.34 -0.21 -15.63
N SER A 132 -13.67 -0.90 -16.74
CA SER A 132 -13.18 -0.60 -18.08
C SER A 132 -14.11 0.29 -18.90
N GLN A 133 -15.24 0.70 -18.36
CA GLN A 133 -16.15 1.58 -19.07
C GLN A 133 -15.58 2.99 -19.17
N LYS A 134 -15.74 3.64 -20.32
CA LYS A 134 -15.40 5.06 -20.50
C LYS A 134 -16.16 5.91 -19.49
N GLY A 135 -15.46 6.24 -18.40
CA GLY A 135 -16.03 6.88 -17.24
C GLY A 135 -15.90 8.40 -17.28
N LYS A 136 -16.70 9.06 -16.47
CA LYS A 136 -16.66 10.51 -16.30
C LYS A 136 -15.56 10.94 -15.31
N ARG A 137 -15.18 10.07 -14.39
CA ARG A 137 -14.13 10.28 -13.38
C ARG A 137 -13.14 9.13 -13.46
N ARG A 138 -11.86 9.42 -13.28
CA ARG A 138 -10.81 8.41 -13.26
C ARG A 138 -10.99 7.44 -12.10
N TRP A 139 -11.36 7.97 -10.93
CA TRP A 139 -11.48 7.23 -9.68
C TRP A 139 -12.45 7.88 -8.69
N GLY A 140 -12.67 7.22 -7.59
CA GLY A 140 -13.36 7.74 -6.42
C GLY A 140 -13.37 6.74 -5.28
N ALA A 141 -13.22 7.24 -4.06
CA ALA A 141 -13.32 6.45 -2.85
C ALA A 141 -14.36 6.98 -1.87
N THR A 142 -14.75 6.11 -0.96
CA THR A 142 -15.45 6.41 0.29
C THR A 142 -14.64 5.78 1.42
N ALA A 143 -15.09 5.85 2.65
CA ALA A 143 -14.46 5.16 3.78
C ALA A 143 -14.31 3.63 3.60
N SER A 144 -15.01 3.00 2.65
CA SER A 144 -15.06 1.55 2.52
C SER A 144 -15.14 1.01 1.10
N ARG A 145 -15.13 1.88 0.10
CA ARG A 145 -15.23 1.47 -1.31
C ARG A 145 -14.31 2.31 -2.17
N ILE A 146 -13.61 1.65 -3.09
CA ILE A 146 -12.83 2.28 -4.15
C ILE A 146 -13.45 1.91 -5.48
N THR A 147 -13.49 2.86 -6.42
CA THR A 147 -13.85 2.64 -7.82
C THR A 147 -12.80 3.29 -8.71
N ILE A 148 -12.23 2.53 -9.64
CA ILE A 148 -11.25 3.02 -10.60
C ILE A 148 -11.76 2.76 -12.01
N ASN A 149 -11.74 3.81 -12.86
CA ASN A 149 -12.13 3.76 -14.27
C ASN A 149 -10.88 3.81 -15.14
N LEU A 150 -10.42 2.67 -15.62
CA LEU A 150 -9.17 2.53 -16.38
C LEU A 150 -9.18 3.33 -17.68
N ASP A 151 -10.30 3.32 -18.42
CA ASP A 151 -10.43 4.05 -19.70
C ASP A 151 -10.39 5.58 -19.55
N SER A 152 -10.37 6.09 -18.33
CA SER A 152 -10.24 7.50 -18.02
C SER A 152 -8.84 7.89 -17.55
N MET A 153 -7.91 6.95 -17.49
CA MET A 153 -6.49 7.19 -17.20
C MET A 153 -5.75 7.50 -18.49
N GLY A 154 -4.72 8.34 -18.41
CA GLY A 154 -3.86 8.65 -19.54
C GLY A 154 -2.92 7.51 -19.89
N GLU A 155 -2.35 6.88 -18.87
CA GLU A 155 -1.37 5.80 -19.00
C GLU A 155 -1.57 4.73 -17.92
N LYS A 156 -1.15 3.49 -18.20
CA LYS A 156 -1.21 2.39 -17.22
C LYS A 156 -0.37 2.65 -15.96
N SER A 157 0.76 3.33 -16.11
CA SER A 157 1.62 3.74 -14.99
C SER A 157 0.91 4.61 -13.95
N GLU A 158 -0.10 5.38 -14.38
CA GLU A 158 -0.93 6.21 -13.53
C GLU A 158 -1.76 5.37 -12.52
N TYR A 159 -2.08 4.10 -12.87
CA TYR A 159 -2.90 3.23 -12.02
C TYR A 159 -2.37 3.07 -10.61
N ARG A 160 -1.07 2.90 -10.46
CA ARG A 160 -0.45 2.75 -9.14
C ARG A 160 -0.62 4.01 -8.29
N GLY A 161 -0.37 5.17 -8.88
CA GLY A 161 -0.57 6.45 -8.19
C GLY A 161 -2.03 6.66 -7.78
N VAL A 162 -2.96 6.39 -8.71
CA VAL A 162 -4.40 6.45 -8.46
C VAL A 162 -4.80 5.50 -7.35
N LEU A 163 -4.39 4.22 -7.42
CA LEU A 163 -4.72 3.23 -6.41
C LEU A 163 -4.20 3.62 -5.02
N THR A 164 -2.97 4.12 -4.94
CA THR A 164 -2.38 4.56 -3.67
C THR A 164 -3.10 5.80 -3.12
N HIS A 165 -3.53 6.72 -3.97
CA HIS A 165 -4.35 7.86 -3.59
C HIS A 165 -5.68 7.41 -2.99
N GLU A 166 -6.40 6.50 -3.65
CA GLU A 166 -7.68 5.98 -3.17
C GLU A 166 -7.54 5.18 -1.86
N PHE A 167 -6.44 4.44 -1.69
CA PHE A 167 -6.13 3.85 -0.39
C PHE A 167 -5.89 4.90 0.69
N GLY A 168 -5.38 6.08 0.33
CA GLY A 168 -5.29 7.24 1.24
C GLY A 168 -6.65 7.60 1.84
N HIS A 169 -7.73 7.61 1.04
CA HIS A 169 -9.08 7.84 1.55
C HIS A 169 -9.58 6.71 2.47
N ILE A 170 -9.25 5.43 2.17
CA ILE A 170 -9.58 4.32 3.07
C ILE A 170 -8.84 4.45 4.40
N VAL A 171 -7.57 4.82 4.36
CA VAL A 171 -6.76 5.08 5.57
C VAL A 171 -7.37 6.20 6.39
N ASP A 172 -7.65 7.33 5.76
CA ASP A 172 -8.15 8.55 6.38
C ASP A 172 -9.57 8.37 6.94
N LEU A 173 -10.49 7.97 6.09
CA LEU A 173 -11.93 7.96 6.40
C LEU A 173 -12.44 6.65 7.00
N GLY A 174 -11.69 5.55 6.83
CA GLY A 174 -12.12 4.21 7.20
C GLY A 174 -11.29 3.55 8.29
N SER A 175 -9.98 3.81 8.33
CA SER A 175 -9.05 3.11 9.22
C SER A 175 -8.62 3.95 10.41
N LEU A 176 -8.27 5.21 10.18
CA LEU A 176 -7.98 6.18 11.25
C LEU A 176 -9.30 6.60 11.88
N GLN A 177 -9.57 6.12 13.08
CA GLN A 177 -10.81 6.45 13.78
C GLN A 177 -10.51 6.72 15.25
N GLY A 178 -11.06 7.83 15.74
CA GLY A 178 -11.08 8.11 17.17
C GLY A 178 -12.13 7.24 17.89
N ILE A 179 -11.96 7.12 19.19
CA ILE A 179 -12.82 6.30 20.08
C ILE A 179 -13.85 7.15 20.83
N GLN A 180 -13.72 8.47 20.83
CA GLN A 180 -14.61 9.35 21.55
C GLN A 180 -15.99 9.45 20.88
N LYS A 181 -17.03 9.58 21.72
CA LYS A 181 -18.41 9.72 21.26
C LYS A 181 -18.68 11.10 20.64
N ASN A 182 -18.02 12.14 21.19
CA ASN A 182 -18.19 13.50 20.71
C ASN A 182 -17.58 13.66 19.32
N LYS A 183 -18.30 14.34 18.44
CA LYS A 183 -17.85 14.61 17.08
C LYS A 183 -17.25 16.00 16.97
N ASN A 184 -16.23 16.10 16.12
CA ASN A 184 -15.59 17.39 15.82
C ASN A 184 -16.54 18.24 14.94
N PRO A 185 -16.80 19.52 15.29
CA PRO A 185 -17.70 20.38 14.51
C PRO A 185 -17.03 21.00 13.28
N ASP A 186 -15.70 21.17 13.28
CA ASP A 186 -14.98 21.92 12.26
C ASP A 186 -14.67 21.08 11.02
N PHE A 187 -14.49 19.76 11.22
CA PHE A 187 -14.23 18.81 10.17
C PHE A 187 -15.37 17.81 10.10
N THR A 188 -16.10 17.88 9.01
CA THR A 188 -17.24 17.02 8.71
C THR A 188 -17.00 16.32 7.39
N GLU A 189 -17.67 15.25 7.08
CA GLU A 189 -17.63 14.69 5.74
C GLU A 189 -18.81 15.26 4.95
N PHE A 190 -18.53 16.27 4.13
CA PHE A 190 -19.57 16.99 3.34
C PHE A 190 -20.76 17.48 4.21
N GLY A 191 -20.43 18.12 5.34
CA GLY A 191 -21.42 18.66 6.27
C GLY A 191 -22.00 17.64 7.26
N LYS A 192 -21.57 16.37 7.21
CA LYS A 192 -22.00 15.34 8.16
C LYS A 192 -20.95 15.12 9.25
N PRO A 193 -21.25 15.34 10.54
CA PRO A 193 -20.33 15.08 11.64
C PRO A 193 -19.89 13.60 11.64
N LYS A 194 -18.64 13.34 11.28
CA LYS A 194 -18.10 12.00 11.18
C LYS A 194 -16.98 11.74 12.17
N PHE A 195 -16.01 12.65 12.23
CA PHE A 195 -14.78 12.46 12.99
C PHE A 195 -15.03 12.59 14.48
N ALA A 196 -14.57 11.62 15.26
CA ALA A 196 -14.47 11.75 16.70
C ALA A 196 -13.50 12.89 17.06
N THR A 197 -13.63 13.50 18.23
CA THR A 197 -12.75 14.63 18.64
C THR A 197 -11.29 14.22 18.79
N ASP A 198 -11.01 12.94 19.00
CA ASP A 198 -9.68 12.31 19.09
C ASP A 198 -9.28 11.54 17.82
N ASP A 199 -9.96 11.78 16.71
CA ASP A 199 -9.61 11.14 15.43
C ASP A 199 -8.23 11.59 14.96
N PRO A 200 -7.30 10.67 14.66
CA PRO A 200 -5.94 11.02 14.25
C PRO A 200 -5.87 11.85 12.97
N SER A 201 -6.83 11.71 12.04
CA SER A 201 -6.90 12.52 10.82
C SER A 201 -7.03 14.01 11.11
N LEU A 202 -7.65 14.38 12.23
CA LEU A 202 -7.82 15.79 12.64
C LEU A 202 -6.47 16.46 12.93
N GLU A 203 -5.47 15.73 13.43
CA GLU A 203 -4.13 16.27 13.61
C GLU A 203 -3.55 16.69 12.26
N TYR A 204 -3.64 15.80 11.25
CA TYR A 204 -3.16 16.07 9.91
C TYR A 204 -3.86 17.27 9.28
N TYR A 205 -5.19 17.33 9.34
CA TYR A 205 -5.96 18.43 8.74
C TYR A 205 -5.59 19.79 9.34
N ARG A 206 -5.37 19.82 10.64
CA ARG A 206 -5.01 21.05 11.38
C ARG A 206 -3.62 21.60 11.07
N PHE A 207 -2.76 20.88 10.35
CA PHE A 207 -1.51 21.48 9.88
C PHE A 207 -1.77 22.64 8.91
N SER A 208 -2.72 22.50 8.00
CA SER A 208 -2.99 23.49 6.94
C SER A 208 -4.37 24.12 6.99
N ARG A 209 -5.30 23.62 7.83
CA ARG A 209 -6.69 24.06 7.85
C ARG A 209 -7.20 24.37 9.26
N ASN A 210 -8.18 25.27 9.35
CA ASN A 210 -8.94 25.53 10.55
C ASN A 210 -10.24 24.69 10.59
N SER A 211 -10.82 24.43 9.41
CA SER A 211 -11.98 23.59 9.22
C SER A 211 -11.95 22.92 7.84
N GLU A 212 -12.93 22.07 7.53
CA GLU A 212 -13.04 21.41 6.23
C GLU A 212 -12.92 22.40 5.06
N THR A 213 -13.56 23.56 5.16
CA THR A 213 -13.61 24.57 4.08
C THR A 213 -12.62 25.72 4.24
N ILE A 214 -12.06 25.92 5.44
CA ILE A 214 -11.24 27.09 5.75
C ILE A 214 -9.77 26.69 5.92
N ARG A 215 -8.92 27.11 5.01
CA ARG A 215 -7.47 27.02 5.14
C ARG A 215 -6.95 28.03 6.16
N LYS A 216 -5.85 27.69 6.85
CA LYS A 216 -5.14 28.66 7.69
C LYS A 216 -4.59 29.80 6.83
N ASN A 217 -4.61 31.02 7.35
CA ASN A 217 -4.06 32.20 6.64
C ASN A 217 -2.57 32.04 6.29
N ILE A 218 -1.83 31.29 7.10
CA ILE A 218 -0.40 31.01 6.87
C ILE A 218 -0.16 29.93 5.81
N ALA A 219 -1.18 29.12 5.47
CA ALA A 219 -1.03 28.02 4.54
C ALA A 219 -1.00 28.55 3.09
N GLN A 220 0.11 28.30 2.41
CA GLN A 220 0.39 28.69 1.04
C GLN A 220 0.33 27.48 0.09
N LYS A 221 0.38 27.71 -1.22
CA LYS A 221 0.40 26.65 -2.25
C LYS A 221 1.52 25.62 -2.01
N LYS A 222 2.69 26.06 -1.54
CA LYS A 222 3.83 25.20 -1.25
C LYS A 222 3.60 24.24 -0.07
N ASP A 223 2.55 24.44 0.73
CA ASP A 223 2.21 23.66 1.92
C ASP A 223 1.27 22.48 1.61
N PHE A 224 1.04 22.20 0.33
CA PHE A 224 0.22 21.10 -0.16
C PHE A 224 1.03 20.21 -1.10
N CYS A 225 0.72 18.93 -1.13
CA CYS A 225 1.41 17.97 -1.99
C CYS A 225 1.10 18.18 -3.48
N SER A 226 -0.11 18.69 -3.78
CA SER A 226 -0.55 19.04 -5.13
C SER A 226 -1.55 20.20 -5.12
N TRP A 227 -1.95 20.64 -6.30
CA TRP A 227 -3.05 21.61 -6.42
C TRP A 227 -4.40 20.98 -6.07
N TYR A 228 -4.57 19.71 -6.40
CA TYR A 228 -5.78 18.98 -6.10
C TYR A 228 -5.96 18.81 -4.58
N GLY A 229 -4.89 18.53 -3.84
CA GLY A 229 -4.88 18.49 -2.37
C GLY A 229 -5.29 19.82 -1.70
N MET A 230 -5.25 20.94 -2.43
CA MET A 230 -5.75 22.21 -1.89
C MET A 230 -7.28 22.27 -1.81
N SER A 231 -8.03 21.40 -2.49
CA SER A 231 -9.49 21.47 -2.59
C SER A 231 -10.18 21.24 -1.25
N ASN A 232 -9.83 20.19 -0.54
CA ASN A 232 -10.36 19.85 0.78
C ASN A 232 -9.33 19.05 1.61
N PRO A 233 -9.53 18.78 2.90
CA PRO A 233 -8.59 18.05 3.75
C PRO A 233 -8.41 16.59 3.36
N PHE A 234 -9.42 15.95 2.80
CA PHE A 234 -9.40 14.54 2.44
C PHE A 234 -8.52 14.31 1.20
N GLU A 235 -8.64 15.19 0.21
CA GLU A 235 -7.76 15.17 -0.96
C GLU A 235 -6.31 15.52 -0.58
N ASP A 236 -6.11 16.46 0.34
CA ASP A 236 -4.79 16.78 0.85
C ASP A 236 -4.13 15.58 1.52
N PHE A 237 -4.91 14.80 2.29
CA PHE A 237 -4.45 13.58 2.91
C PHE A 237 -4.08 12.53 1.84
N ALA A 238 -4.99 12.23 0.91
CA ALA A 238 -4.81 11.21 -0.11
C ALA A 238 -3.63 11.53 -1.06
N GLU A 239 -3.49 12.79 -1.48
CA GLU A 239 -2.37 13.26 -2.30
C GLU A 239 -1.03 13.10 -1.57
N CYS A 240 -0.95 13.51 -0.32
CA CYS A 240 0.26 13.36 0.46
C CYS A 240 0.55 11.91 0.84
N HIS A 241 -0.47 11.08 1.06
CA HIS A 241 -0.33 9.65 1.25
C HIS A 241 0.30 8.97 0.02
N ASN A 242 -0.21 9.27 -1.17
CA ASN A 242 0.36 8.76 -2.41
C ASN A 242 1.82 9.21 -2.57
N LEU A 243 2.10 10.49 -2.39
CA LEU A 243 3.45 11.03 -2.49
C LEU A 243 4.41 10.39 -1.48
N TYR A 244 3.95 10.15 -0.24
CA TYR A 244 4.76 9.53 0.80
C TYR A 244 5.12 8.08 0.44
N LEU A 245 4.17 7.31 -0.03
CA LEU A 245 4.38 5.89 -0.32
C LEU A 245 5.19 5.66 -1.60
N ASN A 246 4.96 6.45 -2.65
CA ASN A 246 5.56 6.24 -3.97
C ASN A 246 6.74 7.16 -4.29
N ASN A 247 6.83 8.35 -3.67
CA ASN A 247 7.81 9.38 -3.98
C ASN A 247 8.31 10.09 -2.71
N ALA A 248 8.66 9.33 -1.67
CA ALA A 248 9.06 9.89 -0.38
C ALA A 248 10.27 10.83 -0.47
N HIS A 249 11.18 10.60 -1.43
CA HIS A 249 12.32 11.51 -1.66
C HIS A 249 11.84 12.92 -2.05
N LEU A 250 10.91 13.02 -3.02
CA LEU A 250 10.31 14.29 -3.41
C LEU A 250 9.57 14.93 -2.23
N PHE A 251 8.82 14.16 -1.45
CA PHE A 251 8.12 14.70 -0.29
C PHE A 251 9.08 15.26 0.76
N ARG A 252 10.23 14.59 1.01
CA ARG A 252 11.29 15.11 1.89
C ARG A 252 11.86 16.43 1.38
N GLN A 253 12.07 16.59 0.08
CA GLN A 253 12.50 17.86 -0.51
C GLN A 253 11.46 18.96 -0.28
N MET A 254 10.19 18.68 -0.55
CA MET A 254 9.09 19.60 -0.26
C MET A 254 9.01 19.97 1.23
N ALA A 255 9.28 19.02 2.12
CA ALA A 255 9.28 19.22 3.57
C ALA A 255 10.38 20.18 4.06
N GLN A 256 11.43 20.41 3.26
CA GLN A 256 12.45 21.42 3.56
C GLN A 256 11.97 22.88 3.30
N GLU A 257 10.91 23.03 2.51
CA GLU A 257 10.42 24.35 2.11
C GLU A 257 9.46 24.96 3.13
N SER A 258 8.84 24.18 4.00
CA SER A 258 7.90 24.67 4.99
C SER A 258 7.70 23.73 6.19
N ASN A 259 7.41 24.32 7.36
CA ASN A 259 7.08 23.55 8.55
C ASN A 259 5.77 22.74 8.39
N ILE A 260 4.81 23.25 7.63
CA ILE A 260 3.55 22.54 7.37
C ILE A 260 3.84 21.25 6.58
N MET A 261 4.62 21.35 5.51
CA MET A 261 5.01 20.15 4.75
C MET A 261 5.85 19.18 5.56
N LYS A 262 6.74 19.68 6.40
CA LYS A 262 7.53 18.85 7.33
C LYS A 262 6.63 18.09 8.30
N ASN A 263 5.62 18.73 8.88
CA ASN A 263 4.68 18.08 9.77
C ASN A 263 3.85 17.01 9.03
N LYS A 264 3.38 17.30 7.82
CA LYS A 264 2.67 16.33 6.97
C LYS A 264 3.55 15.11 6.64
N TYR A 265 4.80 15.34 6.25
CA TYR A 265 5.75 14.26 6.01
C TYR A 265 5.96 13.39 7.27
N ASN A 266 6.21 14.03 8.41
CA ASN A 266 6.43 13.34 9.68
C ASN A 266 5.21 12.55 10.14
N PHE A 267 4.00 13.05 9.88
CA PHE A 267 2.77 12.33 10.17
C PHE A 267 2.75 10.95 9.47
N PHE A 268 2.99 10.91 8.15
CA PHE A 268 3.06 9.65 7.42
C PHE A 268 4.27 8.80 7.81
N ALA A 269 5.42 9.42 8.08
CA ALA A 269 6.61 8.72 8.54
C ALA A 269 6.35 7.98 9.87
N ASN A 270 5.66 8.63 10.80
CA ASN A 270 5.25 8.00 12.05
C ASN A 270 4.18 6.93 11.82
N LEU A 271 3.19 7.23 10.98
CA LEU A 271 2.10 6.34 10.66
C LEU A 271 2.60 5.00 10.08
N PHE A 272 3.59 5.03 9.21
CA PHE A 272 4.14 3.85 8.53
C PHE A 272 5.50 3.39 9.09
N GLY A 273 5.96 3.91 10.23
CA GLY A 273 7.24 3.53 10.82
C GLY A 273 8.42 3.74 9.86
N ASN A 274 8.39 4.81 9.08
CA ASN A 274 9.34 5.17 8.02
C ASN A 274 9.37 4.22 6.79
N ALA A 275 8.48 3.23 6.72
CA ALA A 275 8.38 2.37 5.56
C ALA A 275 7.70 3.06 4.38
N LYS A 276 8.08 2.69 3.15
CA LYS A 276 7.62 3.26 1.88
C LYS A 276 7.54 2.17 0.83
N LEU A 277 6.61 2.30 -0.11
CA LEU A 277 6.51 1.39 -1.24
C LEU A 277 7.67 1.61 -2.22
N GLN A 278 7.91 2.88 -2.56
CA GLN A 278 9.02 3.30 -3.41
C GLN A 278 9.60 4.61 -2.89
N ASP A 279 10.89 4.80 -3.09
CA ASP A 279 11.58 6.05 -2.81
C ASP A 279 12.34 6.50 -4.07
N ASN A 280 11.63 6.57 -5.18
CA ASN A 280 12.18 7.01 -6.44
C ASN A 280 12.64 8.46 -6.31
N GLY A 281 13.89 8.71 -6.70
CA GLY A 281 14.43 10.05 -6.78
C GLY A 281 13.67 10.85 -7.83
N ALA A 282 12.54 11.43 -7.46
CA ALA A 282 11.76 12.26 -8.35
C ALA A 282 12.58 13.47 -8.80
N LYS A 283 12.38 13.87 -10.05
CA LYS A 283 13.08 14.99 -10.64
C LYS A 283 12.83 16.26 -9.82
N LEU A 284 13.89 16.96 -9.45
CA LEU A 284 13.89 18.26 -8.74
C LEU A 284 12.88 19.30 -9.28
N LEU A 285 12.49 19.17 -10.55
CA LEU A 285 11.49 20.03 -11.19
C LEU A 285 10.14 20.09 -10.46
N TYR A 286 9.75 19.03 -9.77
CA TYR A 286 8.47 18.97 -9.06
C TYR A 286 8.52 19.58 -7.66
N ALA A 287 9.68 19.66 -7.03
CA ALA A 287 9.82 20.31 -5.73
C ALA A 287 9.44 21.81 -5.80
N GLN A 288 9.78 22.47 -6.92
CA GLN A 288 9.51 23.89 -7.13
C GLN A 288 8.10 24.16 -7.69
N ARG A 289 7.51 23.22 -8.42
CA ARG A 289 6.15 23.33 -8.99
C ARG A 289 5.31 22.18 -8.51
N ARG A 290 4.31 22.47 -7.69
CA ARG A 290 3.35 21.44 -7.28
C ARG A 290 2.64 20.89 -8.52
N PRO A 291 2.55 19.56 -8.66
CA PRO A 291 1.78 18.93 -9.73
C PRO A 291 0.30 19.27 -9.59
N ARG A 292 -0.48 19.01 -10.64
CA ARG A 292 -1.93 19.11 -10.56
C ARG A 292 -2.47 18.12 -9.54
N ASP A 293 -2.05 16.87 -9.65
CA ASP A 293 -2.25 15.79 -8.68
C ASP A 293 -0.98 14.92 -8.63
N THR A 294 -0.84 14.10 -7.58
CA THR A 294 0.35 13.27 -7.37
C THR A 294 0.29 11.92 -8.07
N THR A 295 -0.83 11.58 -8.70
CA THR A 295 -1.03 10.26 -9.34
C THR A 295 -0.28 10.13 -10.66
N VAL A 296 0.16 11.24 -11.24
CA VAL A 296 0.87 11.31 -12.52
C VAL A 296 2.38 11.61 -12.39
N ILE A 297 2.95 11.45 -11.19
CA ILE A 297 4.38 11.70 -10.93
C ILE A 297 5.18 10.42 -11.06
#